data_ca95aabaea46aae6baddb4d0c8b2ae0d
#
_entry.id   ca95aabaea46aae6baddb4d0c8b2ae0d
#
_cell.length_a   1.000
_cell.length_b   1.000
_cell.length_c   1.000
_cell.angle_alpha   90.00
_cell.angle_beta   90.00
_cell.angle_gamma   90.00
#
_symmetry.space_group_name_H-M   'P 1'
#
loop_
_entity.id
_entity.type
_entity.pdbx_description
1 polymer ?
#
loop_
_entity_poly.entity_id
_entity_poly.type
_entity_poly.pdbx_seq_one_letter_code
_entity_poly.pdbx_strand_id
1 'polypeptide(L)'
;KLSTAKSKLAEKREKLETLEQRAEHKQTLETEVQEVERDEEFARWVRDSLQQGAADLRDLVTSEIGDRANTIFQQLRGNPTETLLWDKTYDLRVSVRGQNKPFDALSGGEKMAAALAIRLAILEQLAAIGMAFLDEPTANLDAGKKQNLVSQLESLDQLDQLVVVSHDRTFESMTERTVELEKDDRTEETRVVS
;
A
#
# COMPACT_ATOMS: atom_id res chain seq x y z
N LYS A 1 -44.72 -73.00 22.76
CA LYS A 1 -43.23 -72.88 22.71
C LYS A 1 -42.72 -72.47 21.30
N LEU A 2 -43.29 -73.10 20.22
CA LEU A 2 -42.84 -72.80 18.84
C LEU A 2 -43.28 -71.40 18.37
N SER A 3 -44.47 -70.93 18.74
CA SER A 3 -45.02 -69.59 18.43
C SER A 3 -44.21 -68.51 19.08
N THR A 4 -43.83 -68.66 20.35
CA THR A 4 -43.02 -67.69 21.12
C THR A 4 -41.60 -67.59 20.57
N ALA A 5 -41.03 -68.69 20.09
CA ALA A 5 -39.73 -68.70 19.45
C ALA A 5 -39.74 -67.97 18.09
N LYS A 6 -40.82 -68.18 17.28
CA LYS A 6 -41.00 -67.43 16.01
C LYS A 6 -41.16 -65.94 16.21
N SER A 7 -41.93 -65.51 17.21
CA SER A 7 -42.09 -64.07 17.54
C SER A 7 -40.74 -63.40 17.96
N LYS A 8 -39.97 -64.06 18.83
CA LYS A 8 -38.65 -63.59 19.22
C LYS A 8 -37.66 -63.52 18.05
N LEU A 9 -37.77 -64.43 17.10
CA LEU A 9 -36.92 -64.43 15.90
C LEU A 9 -37.29 -63.26 14.98
N ALA A 10 -38.60 -63.01 14.79
CA ALA A 10 -39.05 -61.85 14.00
C ALA A 10 -38.59 -60.53 14.62
N GLU A 11 -38.75 -60.36 15.92
CA GLU A 11 -38.29 -59.16 16.64
C GLU A 11 -36.76 -58.92 16.52
N LYS A 12 -35.97 -59.98 16.63
CA LYS A 12 -34.53 -59.92 16.45
C LYS A 12 -34.12 -59.60 15.02
N ARG A 13 -34.86 -60.08 14.01
CA ARG A 13 -34.60 -59.76 12.60
C ARG A 13 -34.89 -58.27 12.31
N GLU A 14 -36.00 -57.75 12.77
CA GLU A 14 -36.36 -56.35 12.63
C GLU A 14 -35.32 -55.43 13.31
N LYS A 15 -34.87 -55.83 14.51
CA LYS A 15 -33.80 -55.07 15.20
C LYS A 15 -32.48 -55.16 14.48
N LEU A 16 -32.14 -56.30 13.86
CA LEU A 16 -30.93 -56.43 13.05
C LEU A 16 -30.97 -55.48 11.83
N GLU A 17 -32.07 -55.51 11.07
CA GLU A 17 -32.28 -54.66 9.90
C GLU A 17 -32.21 -53.19 10.26
N THR A 18 -32.80 -52.79 11.39
CA THR A 18 -32.68 -51.39 11.89
C THR A 18 -31.24 -51.02 12.25
N LEU A 19 -30.45 -51.91 12.81
CA LEU A 19 -29.05 -51.70 13.15
C LEU A 19 -28.18 -51.64 11.90
N GLU A 20 -28.43 -52.45 10.89
CA GLU A 20 -27.74 -52.42 9.60
C GLU A 20 -27.99 -51.12 8.88
N GLN A 21 -29.24 -50.64 8.79
CA GLN A 21 -29.58 -49.34 8.21
C GLN A 21 -28.89 -48.18 8.94
N ARG A 22 -28.83 -48.23 10.27
CA ARG A 22 -28.12 -47.22 11.07
C ARG A 22 -26.62 -47.27 10.84
N ALA A 23 -26.03 -48.44 10.66
CA ALA A 23 -24.60 -48.59 10.38
C ALA A 23 -24.24 -48.00 9.00
N GLU A 24 -25.06 -48.30 7.97
CA GLU A 24 -24.89 -47.71 6.64
C GLU A 24 -25.02 -46.19 6.66
N HIS A 25 -26.06 -45.68 7.32
CA HIS A 25 -26.25 -44.22 7.45
C HIS A 25 -25.10 -43.55 8.21
N LYS A 26 -24.62 -44.20 9.27
CA LYS A 26 -23.44 -43.72 10.01
C LYS A 26 -22.21 -43.62 9.10
N GLN A 27 -21.96 -44.64 8.29
CA GLN A 27 -20.83 -44.67 7.38
C GLN A 27 -20.91 -43.55 6.31
N THR A 28 -22.12 -43.29 5.79
CA THR A 28 -22.36 -42.18 4.87
C THR A 28 -22.04 -40.82 5.52
N LEU A 29 -22.58 -40.62 6.72
CA LEU A 29 -22.33 -39.39 7.47
C LEU A 29 -20.83 -39.18 7.83
N GLU A 30 -20.14 -40.26 8.19
CA GLU A 30 -18.70 -40.22 8.47
C GLU A 30 -17.92 -39.80 7.21
N THR A 31 -18.31 -40.26 6.03
CA THR A 31 -17.69 -39.85 4.76
C THR A 31 -17.98 -38.39 4.45
N GLU A 32 -19.23 -37.96 4.61
CA GLU A 32 -19.62 -36.54 4.40
C GLU A 32 -18.86 -35.60 5.36
N VAL A 33 -18.72 -35.99 6.63
CA VAL A 33 -17.94 -35.22 7.61
C VAL A 33 -16.48 -35.09 7.17
N GLN A 34 -15.85 -36.19 6.73
CA GLN A 34 -14.47 -36.17 6.26
C GLN A 34 -14.29 -35.26 5.03
N GLU A 35 -15.26 -35.23 4.12
CA GLU A 35 -15.22 -34.35 2.96
C GLU A 35 -15.31 -32.87 3.38
N VAL A 36 -16.25 -32.55 4.26
CA VAL A 36 -16.43 -31.19 4.78
C VAL A 36 -15.19 -30.72 5.58
N GLU A 37 -14.64 -31.61 6.43
CA GLU A 37 -13.40 -31.29 7.18
C GLU A 37 -12.21 -30.96 6.25
N ARG A 38 -12.06 -31.77 5.18
CA ARG A 38 -11.01 -31.52 4.17
C ARG A 38 -11.22 -30.21 3.43
N ASP A 39 -12.45 -29.89 3.05
CA ASP A 39 -12.78 -28.64 2.38
C ASP A 39 -12.56 -27.43 3.31
N GLU A 40 -12.88 -27.57 4.60
CA GLU A 40 -12.60 -26.55 5.61
C GLU A 40 -11.09 -26.34 5.81
N GLU A 41 -10.30 -27.40 5.89
CA GLU A 41 -8.83 -27.31 5.97
C GLU A 41 -8.25 -26.62 4.75
N PHE A 42 -8.72 -26.96 3.55
CA PHE A 42 -8.30 -26.33 2.31
C PHE A 42 -8.65 -24.84 2.29
N ALA A 43 -9.89 -24.50 2.67
CA ALA A 43 -10.32 -23.09 2.74
C ALA A 43 -9.50 -22.27 3.75
N ARG A 44 -9.17 -22.85 4.90
CA ARG A 44 -8.27 -22.23 5.88
C ARG A 44 -6.88 -22.00 5.30
N TRP A 45 -6.32 -23.03 4.68
CA TRP A 45 -4.99 -22.93 4.07
C TRP A 45 -4.94 -21.85 2.99
N VAL A 46 -5.95 -21.76 2.11
CA VAL A 46 -6.05 -20.70 1.08
C VAL A 46 -6.10 -19.33 1.72
N ARG A 47 -6.97 -19.14 2.72
CA ARG A 47 -7.09 -17.87 3.44
C ARG A 47 -5.76 -17.43 4.07
N ASP A 48 -5.13 -18.34 4.79
CA ASP A 48 -3.89 -18.06 5.53
C ASP A 48 -2.73 -17.78 4.55
N SER A 49 -2.67 -18.51 3.43
CA SER A 49 -1.70 -18.26 2.35
C SER A 49 -1.90 -16.90 1.69
N LEU A 50 -3.16 -16.49 1.43
CA LEU A 50 -3.46 -15.16 0.87
C LEU A 50 -3.12 -14.04 1.84
N GLN A 51 -3.39 -14.22 3.14
CA GLN A 51 -3.05 -13.25 4.16
C GLN A 51 -1.53 -13.08 4.30
N GLN A 52 -0.79 -14.19 4.29
CA GLN A 52 0.68 -14.14 4.35
C GLN A 52 1.26 -13.50 3.10
N GLY A 53 0.81 -13.90 1.90
CA GLY A 53 1.27 -13.32 0.65
C GLY A 53 0.99 -11.81 0.53
N ALA A 54 -0.16 -11.35 1.03
CA ALA A 54 -0.47 -9.92 1.08
C ALA A 54 0.44 -9.15 2.06
N ALA A 55 0.82 -9.78 3.19
CA ALA A 55 1.78 -9.19 4.12
C ALA A 55 3.19 -9.10 3.51
N ASP A 56 3.65 -10.17 2.88
CA ASP A 56 4.97 -10.23 2.25
C ASP A 56 5.08 -9.21 1.10
N LEU A 57 4.03 -9.10 0.27
CA LEU A 57 3.97 -8.12 -0.82
C LEU A 57 4.00 -6.68 -0.28
N ARG A 58 3.23 -6.38 0.75
CA ARG A 58 3.25 -5.06 1.39
C ARG A 58 4.65 -4.71 1.92
N ASP A 59 5.30 -5.66 2.59
CA ASP A 59 6.64 -5.47 3.14
C ASP A 59 7.66 -5.20 2.04
N LEU A 60 7.58 -5.92 0.92
CA LEU A 60 8.43 -5.72 -0.25
C LEU A 60 8.22 -4.32 -0.85
N VAL A 61 6.98 -3.96 -1.16
CA VAL A 61 6.64 -2.66 -1.76
C VAL A 61 7.03 -1.50 -0.83
N THR A 62 6.80 -1.62 0.49
CA THR A 62 7.20 -0.58 1.45
C THR A 62 8.70 -0.42 1.49
N SER A 63 9.47 -1.52 1.44
CA SER A 63 10.93 -1.47 1.41
C SER A 63 11.45 -0.80 0.14
N GLU A 64 10.95 -1.18 -1.03
CA GLU A 64 11.36 -0.60 -2.33
C GLU A 64 11.05 0.90 -2.40
N ILE A 65 9.84 1.31 -1.99
CA ILE A 65 9.48 2.73 -1.92
C ILE A 65 10.37 3.46 -0.91
N GLY A 66 10.66 2.86 0.24
CA GLY A 66 11.53 3.44 1.26
C GLY A 66 12.96 3.68 0.77
N ASP A 67 13.55 2.72 0.08
CA ASP A 67 14.91 2.83 -0.49
C ASP A 67 14.96 3.91 -1.58
N ARG A 68 13.94 3.96 -2.43
CA ARG A 68 13.83 4.99 -3.47
C ARG A 68 13.61 6.37 -2.86
N ALA A 69 12.71 6.48 -1.88
CA ALA A 69 12.48 7.72 -1.15
C ALA A 69 13.75 8.24 -0.44
N ASN A 70 14.56 7.34 0.14
CA ASN A 70 15.84 7.73 0.72
C ASN A 70 16.79 8.31 -0.33
N THR A 71 16.89 7.71 -1.51
CA THR A 71 17.70 8.22 -2.60
C THR A 71 17.27 9.62 -3.03
N ILE A 72 15.98 9.83 -3.27
CA ILE A 72 15.40 11.13 -3.63
C ILE A 72 15.62 12.14 -2.50
N PHE A 73 15.44 11.74 -1.25
CA PHE A 73 15.65 12.60 -0.08
C PHE A 73 17.09 13.13 -0.02
N GLN A 74 18.08 12.26 -0.20
CA GLN A 74 19.49 12.65 -0.21
C GLN A 74 19.79 13.63 -1.32
N GLN A 75 19.20 13.45 -2.50
CA GLN A 75 19.34 14.35 -3.64
C GLN A 75 18.69 15.71 -3.37
N LEU A 76 17.44 15.72 -2.87
CA LEU A 76 16.74 16.96 -2.48
C LEU A 76 17.49 17.74 -1.39
N ARG A 77 18.10 17.02 -0.45
CA ARG A 77 18.88 17.62 0.63
C ARG A 77 20.29 18.07 0.20
N GLY A 78 20.79 17.51 -0.91
CA GLY A 78 22.19 17.70 -1.33
C GLY A 78 23.19 17.12 -0.33
N ASN A 79 22.77 16.13 0.48
CA ASN A 79 23.59 15.57 1.54
C ASN A 79 23.42 14.04 1.64
N PRO A 80 24.37 13.24 1.11
CA PRO A 80 24.28 11.79 1.11
C PRO A 80 24.45 11.16 2.50
N THR A 81 24.83 11.93 3.54
CA THR A 81 24.98 11.42 4.90
C THR A 81 23.69 11.45 5.71
N GLU A 82 22.68 12.16 5.25
CA GLU A 82 21.34 12.15 5.80
C GLU A 82 20.55 10.97 5.22
N THR A 83 19.84 10.23 6.05
CA THR A 83 19.11 9.03 5.62
C THR A 83 17.66 9.12 6.02
N LEU A 84 16.77 8.92 5.06
CA LEU A 84 15.34 8.75 5.27
C LEU A 84 15.07 7.28 5.57
N LEU A 85 14.38 6.99 6.65
CA LEU A 85 13.97 5.66 7.06
C LEU A 85 12.44 5.61 7.08
N TRP A 86 11.87 4.75 6.26
CA TRP A 86 10.44 4.49 6.23
C TRP A 86 10.23 3.01 6.47
N ASP A 87 9.57 2.68 7.59
CA ASP A 87 9.44 1.29 8.02
C ASP A 87 8.06 0.69 7.70
N LYS A 88 7.91 -0.60 7.97
CA LYS A 88 6.70 -1.39 7.72
C LYS A 88 5.47 -0.91 8.49
N THR A 89 5.65 -0.09 9.53
CA THR A 89 4.57 0.55 10.29
C THR A 89 4.20 1.91 9.72
N TYR A 90 4.81 2.27 8.58
CA TYR A 90 4.71 3.60 7.94
C TYR A 90 5.28 4.73 8.81
N ASP A 91 6.12 4.38 9.77
CA ASP A 91 6.81 5.36 10.60
C ASP A 91 7.97 5.98 9.83
N LEU A 92 8.04 7.30 9.84
CA LEU A 92 9.02 8.07 9.10
C LEU A 92 10.02 8.70 10.04
N ARG A 93 11.30 8.41 9.82
CA ARG A 93 12.42 8.96 10.58
C ARG A 93 13.49 9.47 9.65
N VAL A 94 14.22 10.47 10.09
CA VAL A 94 15.39 10.96 9.38
C VAL A 94 16.60 10.86 10.28
N SER A 95 17.64 10.21 9.81
CA SER A 95 18.94 10.17 10.46
C SER A 95 19.78 11.35 9.99
N VAL A 96 20.13 12.23 10.93
CA VAL A 96 21.00 13.38 10.69
C VAL A 96 22.18 13.29 11.63
N ARG A 97 23.39 13.23 11.10
CA ARG A 97 24.63 13.09 11.90
C ARG A 97 24.60 11.93 12.89
N GLY A 98 23.99 10.80 12.49
CA GLY A 98 23.87 9.61 13.34
C GLY A 98 22.75 9.66 14.39
N GLN A 99 21.95 10.72 14.43
CA GLN A 99 20.79 10.83 15.32
C GLN A 99 19.50 10.63 14.53
N ASN A 100 18.71 9.63 14.93
CA ASN A 100 17.39 9.38 14.34
C ASN A 100 16.36 10.32 14.96
N LYS A 101 15.77 11.18 14.14
CA LYS A 101 14.71 12.11 14.51
C LYS A 101 13.38 11.60 13.96
N PRO A 102 12.32 11.51 14.77
CA PRO A 102 10.98 11.25 14.26
C PRO A 102 10.50 12.45 13.41
N PHE A 103 9.55 12.21 12.51
CA PHE A 103 9.04 13.21 11.59
C PHE A 103 8.64 14.53 12.27
N ASP A 104 7.99 14.45 13.42
CA ASP A 104 7.51 15.63 14.17
C ASP A 104 8.65 16.52 14.68
N ALA A 105 9.82 15.95 14.94
CA ALA A 105 11.01 16.67 15.41
C ALA A 105 11.88 17.28 14.28
N LEU A 106 11.49 17.10 13.02
CA LEU A 106 12.19 17.66 11.86
C LEU A 106 11.88 19.15 11.71
N SER A 107 12.83 19.90 11.16
CA SER A 107 12.61 21.27 10.68
C SER A 107 11.65 21.32 9.49
N GLY A 108 11.06 22.49 9.20
CA GLY A 108 10.12 22.63 8.09
C GLY A 108 10.69 22.16 6.75
N GLY A 109 11.95 22.49 6.45
CA GLY A 109 12.62 22.07 5.22
C GLY A 109 12.95 20.56 5.20
N GLU A 110 13.29 19.95 6.35
CA GLU A 110 13.47 18.49 6.46
C GLU A 110 12.14 17.75 6.27
N LYS A 111 11.06 18.22 6.89
CA LYS A 111 9.70 17.68 6.74
C LYS A 111 9.24 17.72 5.29
N MET A 112 9.42 18.90 4.63
CA MET A 112 9.03 19.06 3.24
C MET A 112 9.81 18.11 2.32
N ALA A 113 11.13 18.06 2.46
CA ALA A 113 11.98 17.18 1.66
C ALA A 113 11.63 15.70 1.88
N ALA A 114 11.38 15.28 3.12
CA ALA A 114 11.01 13.91 3.45
C ALA A 114 9.63 13.52 2.88
N ALA A 115 8.63 14.40 3.04
CA ALA A 115 7.29 14.16 2.50
C ALA A 115 7.29 14.11 0.97
N LEU A 116 8.05 15.00 0.34
CA LEU A 116 8.19 15.06 -1.11
C LEU A 116 8.91 13.83 -1.66
N ALA A 117 9.99 13.41 -1.01
CA ALA A 117 10.75 12.21 -1.40
C ALA A 117 9.87 10.95 -1.41
N ILE A 118 9.04 10.75 -0.38
CA ILE A 118 8.10 9.63 -0.33
C ILE A 118 7.05 9.75 -1.44
N ARG A 119 6.47 10.93 -1.65
CA ARG A 119 5.48 11.14 -2.71
C ARG A 119 6.04 10.83 -4.09
N LEU A 120 7.25 11.29 -4.39
CA LEU A 120 7.92 11.02 -5.66
C LEU A 120 8.26 9.53 -5.82
N ALA A 121 8.75 8.87 -4.77
CA ALA A 121 9.01 7.44 -4.79
C ALA A 121 7.73 6.61 -5.03
N ILE A 122 6.62 7.00 -4.42
CA ILE A 122 5.31 6.37 -4.66
C ILE A 122 4.86 6.62 -6.10
N LEU A 123 5.03 7.83 -6.62
CA LEU A 123 4.68 8.15 -8.01
C LEU A 123 5.47 7.29 -8.99
N GLU A 124 6.76 7.12 -8.79
CA GLU A 124 7.61 6.27 -9.66
C GLU A 124 7.17 4.80 -9.64
N GLN A 125 6.76 4.28 -8.48
CA GLN A 125 6.37 2.87 -8.34
C GLN A 125 4.93 2.58 -8.80
N LEU A 126 4.03 3.56 -8.65
CA LEU A 126 2.60 3.37 -8.88
C LEU A 126 2.07 4.13 -10.12
N ALA A 127 2.94 4.74 -10.91
CA ALA A 127 2.58 5.60 -12.04
C ALA A 127 1.97 4.84 -13.22
N ALA A 128 0.87 4.12 -12.99
CA ALA A 128 0.04 3.59 -14.07
C ALA A 128 -0.68 4.70 -14.88
N ILE A 129 -0.72 5.94 -14.35
CA ILE A 129 -1.51 7.05 -14.90
C ILE A 129 -0.62 8.04 -15.68
N GLY A 130 0.70 8.01 -15.48
CA GLY A 130 1.64 8.92 -16.17
C GLY A 130 1.46 10.42 -15.88
N MET A 131 0.60 10.80 -14.91
CA MET A 131 0.30 12.21 -14.62
C MET A 131 0.41 12.51 -13.13
N ALA A 132 1.03 13.67 -12.78
CA ALA A 132 1.12 14.14 -11.42
C ALA A 132 0.78 15.64 -11.29
N PHE A 133 0.23 16.00 -10.13
CA PHE A 133 -0.06 17.38 -9.73
C PHE A 133 0.69 17.70 -8.45
N LEU A 134 1.48 18.76 -8.47
CA LEU A 134 2.20 19.28 -7.31
C LEU A 134 1.70 20.68 -7.00
N ASP A 135 1.23 20.87 -5.79
CA ASP A 135 0.77 22.17 -5.28
C ASP A 135 1.80 22.71 -4.28
N GLU A 136 2.37 23.89 -4.59
CA GLU A 136 3.39 24.59 -3.81
C GLU A 136 4.56 23.70 -3.33
N PRO A 137 5.20 22.89 -4.21
CA PRO A 137 6.23 21.94 -3.78
C PRO A 137 7.52 22.59 -3.28
N THR A 138 7.71 23.90 -3.53
CA THR A 138 8.87 24.69 -3.06
C THR A 138 8.67 25.31 -1.69
N ALA A 139 7.50 25.20 -1.08
CA ALA A 139 7.23 25.77 0.22
C ALA A 139 8.27 25.33 1.27
N ASN A 140 8.83 26.28 2.03
CA ASN A 140 9.84 26.05 3.06
C ASN A 140 11.19 25.48 2.57
N LEU A 141 11.48 25.53 1.26
CA LEU A 141 12.77 25.16 0.69
C LEU A 141 13.63 26.42 0.45
N ASP A 142 14.92 26.29 0.74
CA ASP A 142 15.90 27.31 0.32
C ASP A 142 16.23 27.18 -1.18
N ALA A 143 16.89 28.19 -1.76
CA ALA A 143 17.18 28.26 -3.18
C ALA A 143 17.94 27.03 -3.72
N GLY A 144 18.90 26.49 -2.97
CA GLY A 144 19.62 25.26 -3.37
C GLY A 144 18.74 24.04 -3.43
N LYS A 145 17.86 23.87 -2.45
CA LYS A 145 16.92 22.75 -2.43
C LYS A 145 15.82 22.86 -3.47
N LYS A 146 15.38 24.09 -3.81
CA LYS A 146 14.47 24.33 -4.92
C LYS A 146 15.09 23.87 -6.25
N GLN A 147 16.35 24.18 -6.49
CA GLN A 147 17.05 23.73 -7.68
C GLN A 147 17.21 22.21 -7.72
N ASN A 148 17.54 21.59 -6.58
CA ASN A 148 17.59 20.12 -6.48
C ASN A 148 16.23 19.49 -6.77
N LEU A 149 15.12 20.10 -6.33
CA LEU A 149 13.78 19.62 -6.65
C LEU A 149 13.51 19.67 -8.15
N VAL A 150 13.82 20.77 -8.82
CA VAL A 150 13.69 20.89 -10.29
C VAL A 150 14.42 19.74 -10.97
N SER A 151 15.70 19.52 -10.64
CA SER A 151 16.49 18.42 -11.22
C SER A 151 15.90 17.04 -10.95
N GLN A 152 15.29 16.85 -9.78
CA GLN A 152 14.61 15.57 -9.49
C GLN A 152 13.34 15.39 -10.32
N LEU A 153 12.53 16.43 -10.48
CA LEU A 153 11.32 16.40 -11.30
C LEU A 153 11.65 16.17 -12.79
N GLU A 154 12.71 16.76 -13.29
CA GLU A 154 13.22 16.52 -14.65
C GLU A 154 13.69 15.07 -14.87
N SER A 155 14.11 14.39 -13.83
CA SER A 155 14.56 12.98 -13.90
C SER A 155 13.44 11.96 -13.79
N LEU A 156 12.16 12.39 -13.68
CA LEU A 156 11.00 11.50 -13.60
C LEU A 156 10.56 11.06 -15.00
N ASP A 157 11.28 10.10 -15.60
CA ASP A 157 11.01 9.59 -16.95
C ASP A 157 9.67 8.84 -17.10
N GLN A 158 8.99 8.55 -16.00
CA GLN A 158 7.75 7.75 -16.00
C GLN A 158 6.48 8.59 -16.06
N LEU A 159 6.61 9.93 -16.02
CA LEU A 159 5.47 10.84 -16.09
C LEU A 159 5.33 11.40 -17.51
N ASP A 160 4.18 11.15 -18.12
CA ASP A 160 3.80 11.78 -19.39
C ASP A 160 3.46 13.25 -19.22
N GLN A 161 2.95 13.64 -18.04
CA GLN A 161 2.56 14.99 -17.72
C GLN A 161 2.76 15.32 -16.23
N LEU A 162 3.44 16.43 -15.98
CA LEU A 162 3.58 17.03 -14.65
C LEU A 162 2.97 18.43 -14.64
N VAL A 163 2.04 18.66 -13.71
CA VAL A 163 1.43 19.97 -13.48
C VAL A 163 1.93 20.49 -12.12
N VAL A 164 2.55 21.66 -12.12
CA VAL A 164 3.04 22.31 -10.91
C VAL A 164 2.29 23.62 -10.72
N VAL A 165 1.64 23.77 -9.56
CA VAL A 165 1.06 25.03 -9.11
C VAL A 165 2.02 25.67 -8.14
N SER A 166 2.50 26.89 -8.44
CA SER A 166 3.44 27.60 -7.58
C SER A 166 3.39 29.11 -7.84
N HIS A 167 3.66 29.88 -6.81
CA HIS A 167 3.93 31.30 -6.92
C HIS A 167 5.43 31.59 -7.13
N ASP A 168 6.25 30.55 -7.23
CA ASP A 168 7.70 30.63 -7.36
C ASP A 168 8.12 30.38 -8.82
N ARG A 169 8.95 31.27 -9.37
CA ARG A 169 9.47 31.17 -10.73
C ARG A 169 10.53 30.08 -10.94
N THR A 170 10.85 29.33 -9.91
CA THR A 170 11.88 28.28 -9.95
C THR A 170 11.61 27.22 -11.05
N PHE A 171 10.34 27.00 -11.40
CA PHE A 171 9.93 25.99 -12.39
C PHE A 171 9.88 26.53 -13.83
N GLU A 172 9.99 27.84 -14.05
CA GLU A 172 9.91 28.44 -15.40
C GLU A 172 10.94 27.86 -16.38
N SER A 173 12.11 27.44 -15.87
CA SER A 173 13.19 26.89 -16.72
C SER A 173 12.93 25.46 -17.20
N MET A 174 12.06 24.69 -16.53
CA MET A 174 11.77 23.29 -16.86
C MET A 174 10.40 23.11 -17.53
N THR A 175 9.54 24.14 -17.55
CA THR A 175 8.18 24.03 -18.05
C THR A 175 8.10 24.32 -19.55
N GLU A 176 7.45 23.44 -20.30
CA GLU A 176 7.12 23.68 -21.73
C GLU A 176 5.99 24.68 -21.89
N ARG A 177 5.08 24.75 -20.93
CA ARG A 177 3.91 25.62 -20.93
C ARG A 177 3.68 26.19 -19.55
N THR A 178 3.49 27.49 -19.50
CA THR A 178 3.14 28.22 -18.27
C THR A 178 1.76 28.85 -18.46
N VAL A 179 0.91 28.76 -17.44
CA VAL A 179 -0.37 29.47 -17.35
C VAL A 179 -0.25 30.44 -16.18
N GLU A 180 -0.20 31.72 -16.48
CA GLU A 180 -0.12 32.75 -15.46
C GLU A 180 -1.53 33.21 -15.06
N LEU A 181 -1.79 33.20 -13.75
CA LEU A 181 -3.06 33.60 -13.16
C LEU A 181 -2.86 34.88 -12.34
N GLU A 182 -3.68 35.88 -12.61
CA GLU A 182 -3.72 37.09 -11.82
C GLU A 182 -5.07 37.25 -11.14
N LYS A 183 -5.06 37.55 -9.83
CA LYS A 183 -6.25 37.87 -9.06
C LYS A 183 -6.43 39.36 -8.97
N ASP A 184 -7.58 39.88 -9.40
CA ASP A 184 -7.97 41.29 -9.17
C ASP A 184 -8.48 41.47 -7.73
N ASP A 185 -7.74 42.19 -6.93
CA ASP A 185 -8.05 42.46 -5.50
C ASP A 185 -9.36 43.24 -5.29
N ARG A 186 -9.92 43.86 -6.32
CA ARG A 186 -11.17 44.64 -6.21
C ARG A 186 -12.38 43.81 -6.55
N THR A 187 -12.30 42.91 -7.53
CA THR A 187 -13.41 42.13 -8.01
C THR A 187 -13.35 40.71 -7.47
N GLU A 188 -12.25 40.31 -6.83
CA GLU A 188 -11.94 38.92 -6.43
C GLU A 188 -11.94 37.90 -7.60
N GLU A 189 -11.99 38.39 -8.83
CA GLU A 189 -11.95 37.54 -10.01
C GLU A 189 -10.51 37.14 -10.35
N THR A 190 -10.33 35.87 -10.74
CA THR A 190 -9.05 35.36 -11.25
C THR A 190 -9.09 35.30 -12.76
N ARG A 191 -8.05 35.83 -13.42
CA ARG A 191 -7.93 35.86 -14.90
C ARG A 191 -6.67 35.15 -15.34
N VAL A 192 -6.74 34.50 -16.49
CA VAL A 192 -5.57 33.98 -17.19
C VAL A 192 -4.93 35.16 -17.93
N VAL A 193 -3.61 35.37 -17.72
CA VAL A 193 -2.89 36.48 -18.29
C VAL A 193 -2.01 36.05 -19.47
N SER A 194 -1.52 34.78 -19.45
CA SER A 194 -0.69 34.21 -20.52
C SER A 194 -0.85 32.68 -20.58
#